data_27de12eb19b6b1b17191674a21141878
#
_entry.id   27de12eb19b6b1b17191674a21141878
#
_cell.length_a   1.000
_cell.length_b   1.000
_cell.length_c   1.000
_cell.angle_alpha   90.00
_cell.angle_beta   90.00
_cell.angle_gamma   90.00
#
_symmetry.space_group_name_H-M   'P 1'
#
loop_
_entity.id
_entity.type
_entity.pdbx_description
1 polymer ?
#
loop_
_entity_poly.entity_id
_entity_poly.type
_entity_poly.pdbx_seq_one_letter_code
_entity_poly.pdbx_strand_id
1 'polypeptide(L)'
;VNKIRRRAGIKEIAQPAGQDAMIDAVLHERRLELAFEGFRFWDLVRHGKAVELHNAMSDPSSPRYDKYWQTRRPLTEETILMPIPQEALENNPSLVQNPGY
;
A
#
# COMPACT_ATOMS: atom_id res chain seq x y z
N VAL A 1 -1.05 13.22 14.01
CA VAL A 1 -1.11 13.98 12.76
C VAL A 1 -0.76 15.44 13.01
N ASN A 2 -1.55 16.23 13.73
CA ASN A 2 -1.37 17.69 13.84
C ASN A 2 -0.06 18.14 14.50
N LYS A 3 0.56 17.33 15.37
CA LYS A 3 1.91 17.63 15.88
C LYS A 3 2.96 17.65 14.74
N ILE A 4 2.87 16.71 13.80
CA ILE A 4 3.75 16.60 12.64
C ILE A 4 3.53 17.80 11.73
N ARG A 5 2.26 18.09 11.39
CA ARG A 5 1.88 19.21 10.53
C ARG A 5 2.34 20.56 11.07
N ARG A 6 2.19 20.80 12.39
CA ARG A 6 2.72 22.01 13.05
C ARG A 6 4.23 22.12 12.94
N ARG A 7 4.96 21.02 13.17
CA ARG A 7 6.43 21.00 13.00
C ARG A 7 6.83 21.36 11.56
N ALA A 8 6.07 20.88 10.57
CA ALA A 8 6.31 21.16 9.15
C ALA A 8 5.81 22.53 8.67
N GLY A 9 5.18 23.33 9.54
CA GLY A 9 4.65 24.65 9.20
C GLY A 9 3.42 24.63 8.29
N ILE A 10 2.70 23.48 8.21
CA ILE A 10 1.53 23.33 7.37
C ILE A 10 0.23 23.31 8.18
N LYS A 11 -0.87 23.68 7.53
CA LYS A 11 -2.19 23.80 8.17
C LYS A 11 -2.62 22.50 8.84
N GLU A 12 -3.13 22.61 10.06
CA GLU A 12 -3.75 21.49 10.77
C GLU A 12 -5.02 21.01 10.06
N ILE A 13 -5.33 19.72 10.21
CA ILE A 13 -6.60 19.16 9.76
C ILE A 13 -7.60 19.09 10.92
N ALA A 14 -8.88 19.19 10.59
CA ALA A 14 -9.95 18.94 11.55
C ALA A 14 -9.84 17.51 12.10
N GLN A 15 -10.32 17.29 13.31
CA GLN A 15 -10.35 15.95 13.89
C GLN A 15 -11.30 15.06 13.05
N PRO A 16 -10.80 13.94 12.49
CA PRO A 16 -11.65 13.03 11.74
C PRO A 16 -12.74 12.40 12.62
N ALA A 17 -13.91 12.21 12.04
CA ALA A 17 -15.04 11.58 12.73
C ALA A 17 -14.94 10.05 12.60
N GLY A 18 -14.74 9.37 13.72
CA GLY A 18 -14.69 7.90 13.77
C GLY A 18 -13.30 7.31 13.48
N GLN A 19 -13.22 6.00 13.70
CA GLN A 19 -11.96 5.25 13.61
C GLN A 19 -11.40 5.19 12.19
N ASP A 20 -12.25 4.86 11.20
CA ASP A 20 -11.81 4.69 9.81
C ASP A 20 -11.28 5.99 9.21
N ALA A 21 -12.00 7.10 9.44
CA ALA A 21 -11.54 8.41 9.00
C ALA A 21 -10.23 8.82 9.69
N MET A 22 -10.01 8.42 10.94
CA MET A 22 -8.76 8.65 11.65
C MET A 22 -7.62 7.82 11.04
N ILE A 23 -7.88 6.54 10.75
CA ILE A 23 -6.90 5.66 10.07
C ILE A 23 -6.51 6.26 8.72
N ASP A 24 -7.47 6.69 7.92
CA ASP A 24 -7.21 7.30 6.63
C ASP A 24 -6.37 8.58 6.73
N ALA A 25 -6.67 9.44 7.70
CA ALA A 25 -5.90 10.64 7.97
C ALA A 25 -4.45 10.31 8.39
N VAL A 26 -4.25 9.29 9.22
CA VAL A 26 -2.92 8.81 9.62
C VAL A 26 -2.16 8.22 8.44
N LEU A 27 -2.79 7.35 7.64
CA LEU A 27 -2.17 6.73 6.46
C LEU A 27 -1.81 7.77 5.39
N HIS A 28 -2.64 8.81 5.25
CA HIS A 28 -2.34 9.91 4.34
C HIS A 28 -1.11 10.70 4.80
N GLU A 29 -1.06 11.09 6.08
CA GLU A 29 0.08 11.83 6.63
C GLU A 29 1.38 11.01 6.59
N ARG A 30 1.30 9.70 6.93
CA ARG A 30 2.45 8.79 6.81
C ARG A 30 2.97 8.68 5.37
N ARG A 31 2.06 8.66 4.38
CA ARG A 31 2.44 8.66 2.96
C ARG A 31 3.25 9.89 2.58
N LEU A 32 2.92 11.05 3.12
CA LEU A 32 3.62 12.30 2.84
C LEU A 32 4.95 12.40 3.59
N GLU A 33 4.93 12.08 4.89
CA GLU A 33 6.11 12.19 5.75
C GLU A 33 7.19 11.15 5.40
N LEU A 34 6.78 9.92 5.05
CA LEU A 34 7.68 8.79 4.76
C LEU A 34 7.77 8.50 3.26
N ALA A 35 7.58 9.53 2.42
CA ALA A 35 7.70 9.37 0.98
C ALA A 35 9.11 8.87 0.61
N PHE A 36 9.17 7.89 -0.30
CA PHE A 36 10.40 7.22 -0.77
C PHE A 36 11.14 6.34 0.26
N GLU A 37 10.60 6.15 1.47
CA GLU A 37 11.20 5.29 2.49
C GLU A 37 10.72 3.81 2.43
N GLY A 38 9.86 3.45 1.46
CA GLY A 38 9.41 2.08 1.24
C GLY A 38 8.30 1.57 2.17
N PHE A 39 7.78 2.39 3.10
CA PHE A 39 6.79 1.95 4.08
C PHE A 39 5.36 1.84 3.53
N ARG A 40 5.04 2.52 2.43
CA ARG A 40 3.65 2.68 1.96
C ARG A 40 2.93 1.37 1.70
N PHE A 41 3.59 0.41 1.05
CA PHE A 41 2.98 -0.89 0.73
C PHE A 41 2.57 -1.63 2.00
N TRP A 42 3.46 -1.70 2.98
CA TRP A 42 3.21 -2.39 4.25
C TRP A 42 2.13 -1.72 5.09
N ASP A 43 2.05 -0.40 5.09
CA ASP A 43 0.96 0.34 5.72
C ASP A 43 -0.39 -0.03 5.10
N LEU A 44 -0.46 -0.12 3.77
CA LEU A 44 -1.68 -0.50 3.05
C LEU A 44 -2.07 -1.97 3.30
N VAL A 45 -1.10 -2.88 3.30
CA VAL A 45 -1.33 -4.31 3.61
C VAL A 45 -1.93 -4.47 5.01
N ARG A 46 -1.34 -3.84 6.03
CA ARG A 46 -1.83 -3.92 7.42
C ARG A 46 -3.28 -3.44 7.59
N HIS A 47 -3.73 -2.55 6.75
CA HIS A 47 -5.07 -1.97 6.82
C HIS A 47 -6.03 -2.51 5.74
N GLY A 48 -5.66 -3.60 5.04
CA GLY A 48 -6.48 -4.24 4.01
C GLY A 48 -6.79 -3.34 2.80
N LYS A 49 -5.95 -2.33 2.53
CA LYS A 49 -6.17 -1.34 1.46
C LYS A 49 -5.22 -1.50 0.28
N ALA A 50 -4.33 -2.51 0.31
CA ALA A 50 -3.30 -2.66 -0.70
C ALA A 50 -3.88 -3.02 -2.07
N VAL A 51 -4.75 -4.02 -2.13
CA VAL A 51 -5.37 -4.50 -3.38
C VAL A 51 -6.19 -3.40 -4.05
N GLU A 52 -7.10 -2.78 -3.31
CA GLU A 52 -7.95 -1.71 -3.81
C GLU A 52 -7.14 -0.55 -4.38
N LEU A 53 -6.24 0.01 -3.56
CA LEU A 53 -5.50 1.22 -3.94
C LEU A 53 -4.44 0.97 -5.01
N HIS A 54 -3.83 -0.23 -5.05
CA HIS A 54 -2.91 -0.62 -6.11
C HIS A 54 -3.64 -0.74 -7.44
N ASN A 55 -4.76 -1.45 -7.46
CA ASN A 55 -5.50 -1.70 -8.68
C ASN A 55 -6.20 -0.44 -9.21
N ALA A 56 -6.64 0.45 -8.33
CA ALA A 56 -7.19 1.75 -8.72
C ALA A 56 -6.21 2.63 -9.52
N MET A 57 -4.90 2.41 -9.37
CA MET A 57 -3.89 3.13 -10.17
C MET A 57 -3.80 2.61 -11.61
N SER A 58 -4.23 1.37 -11.87
CA SER A 58 -4.24 0.76 -13.20
C SER A 58 -5.58 0.92 -13.92
N ASP A 59 -6.63 1.35 -13.24
CA ASP A 59 -7.98 1.50 -13.79
C ASP A 59 -8.19 2.90 -14.37
N PRO A 60 -8.37 3.03 -15.71
CA PRO A 60 -8.58 4.32 -16.37
C PRO A 60 -9.82 5.09 -15.89
N SER A 61 -10.81 4.43 -15.29
CA SER A 61 -12.00 5.07 -14.71
C SER A 61 -11.78 5.62 -13.32
N SER A 62 -10.69 5.25 -12.69
CA SER A 62 -10.34 5.66 -11.31
C SER A 62 -9.77 7.08 -11.28
N PRO A 63 -10.17 7.91 -10.29
CA PRO A 63 -9.52 9.20 -10.05
C PRO A 63 -8.04 9.07 -9.59
N ARG A 64 -7.60 7.85 -9.30
CA ARG A 64 -6.20 7.53 -8.93
C ARG A 64 -5.39 6.98 -10.09
N TYR A 65 -5.98 6.91 -11.29
CA TYR A 65 -5.33 6.35 -12.47
C TYR A 65 -3.98 7.02 -12.76
N ASP A 66 -2.99 6.18 -13.04
CA ASP A 66 -1.66 6.59 -13.50
C ASP A 66 -1.27 5.78 -14.74
N LYS A 67 -1.09 6.45 -15.88
CA LYS A 67 -0.73 5.82 -17.15
C LYS A 67 0.56 4.98 -17.08
N TYR A 68 1.48 5.32 -16.21
CA TYR A 68 2.74 4.58 -16.01
C TYR A 68 2.55 3.31 -15.17
N TRP A 69 1.37 3.17 -14.52
CA TRP A 69 1.01 2.01 -13.71
C TRP A 69 0.16 0.99 -14.48
N GLN A 70 -0.38 1.37 -15.63
CA GLN A 70 -1.33 0.60 -16.43
C GLN A 70 -0.83 -0.79 -16.85
N THR A 71 0.47 -0.97 -17.03
CA THR A 71 1.09 -2.25 -17.43
C THR A 71 1.39 -3.18 -16.25
N ARG A 72 1.14 -2.76 -15.05
CA ARG A 72 1.39 -3.56 -13.86
C ARG A 72 0.35 -4.67 -13.71
N ARG A 73 0.82 -5.86 -13.31
CA ARG A 73 -0.09 -6.96 -12.97
C ARG A 73 -1.00 -6.53 -11.82
N PRO A 74 -2.32 -6.76 -11.89
CA PRO A 74 -3.21 -6.51 -10.77
C PRO A 74 -2.76 -7.25 -9.52
N LEU A 75 -2.85 -6.58 -8.38
CA LEU A 75 -2.62 -7.18 -7.08
C LEU A 75 -3.88 -7.95 -6.67
N THR A 76 -3.71 -9.12 -6.07
CA THR A 76 -4.79 -9.91 -5.45
C THR A 76 -4.44 -10.19 -4.00
N GLU A 77 -5.38 -10.66 -3.21
CA GLU A 77 -5.13 -11.07 -1.83
C GLU A 77 -4.06 -12.17 -1.73
N GLU A 78 -3.98 -13.03 -2.74
CA GLU A 78 -2.97 -14.10 -2.82
C GLU A 78 -1.59 -13.54 -3.14
N THR A 79 -1.51 -12.58 -4.08
CA THR A 79 -0.23 -12.02 -4.56
C THR A 79 0.32 -10.88 -3.71
N ILE A 80 -0.33 -10.55 -2.59
CA ILE A 80 0.24 -9.65 -1.56
C ILE A 80 1.55 -10.22 -1.02
N LEU A 81 1.62 -11.54 -0.85
CA LEU A 81 2.87 -12.21 -0.50
C LEU A 81 3.75 -12.33 -1.74
N MET A 82 5.03 -12.06 -1.58
CA MET A 82 6.00 -12.25 -2.67
C MET A 82 6.22 -13.74 -2.94
N PRO A 83 6.55 -14.12 -4.20
CA PRO A 83 6.88 -15.51 -4.50
C PRO A 83 8.15 -15.94 -3.76
N ILE A 84 8.19 -17.21 -3.38
CA ILE A 84 9.43 -17.84 -2.91
C ILE A 84 10.39 -17.90 -4.12
N PRO A 85 11.64 -17.47 -3.99
CA PRO A 85 12.61 -17.55 -5.08
C PRO A 85 12.75 -18.98 -5.61
N GLN A 86 12.84 -19.12 -6.93
CA GLN A 86 12.92 -20.43 -7.59
C GLN A 86 14.09 -21.28 -7.07
N GLU A 87 15.23 -20.67 -6.86
CA GLU A 87 16.41 -21.33 -6.28
C GLU A 87 16.14 -21.94 -4.90
N ALA A 88 15.32 -21.27 -4.07
CA ALA A 88 14.98 -21.82 -2.75
C ALA A 88 14.06 -23.05 -2.86
N LEU A 89 13.13 -23.05 -3.83
CA LEU A 89 12.26 -24.20 -4.12
C LEU A 89 13.08 -25.39 -4.65
N GLU A 90 14.04 -25.13 -5.53
CA GLU A 90 14.92 -26.18 -6.08
C GLU A 90 15.83 -26.82 -5.03
N ASN A 91 16.32 -26.00 -4.09
CA ASN A 91 17.18 -26.47 -3.01
C ASN A 91 16.44 -27.14 -1.86
N ASN A 92 15.11 -26.96 -1.76
CA ASN A 92 14.31 -27.57 -0.70
C ASN A 92 12.95 -28.06 -1.25
N PRO A 93 12.88 -29.37 -1.62
CA PRO A 93 11.63 -29.96 -2.17
C PRO A 93 10.43 -29.95 -1.22
N SER A 94 10.62 -29.64 0.07
CA SER A 94 9.53 -29.51 1.04
C SER A 94 8.85 -28.13 1.01
N LEU A 95 9.43 -27.15 0.30
CA LEU A 95 8.81 -25.85 0.13
C LEU A 95 7.72 -25.91 -0.94
N VAL A 96 6.60 -25.27 -0.65
CA VAL A 96 5.49 -25.08 -1.58
C VAL A 96 5.37 -23.58 -1.88
N GLN A 97 5.24 -23.25 -3.16
CA GLN A 97 5.11 -21.85 -3.59
C GLN A 97 3.87 -21.18 -2.99
N ASN A 98 3.95 -19.89 -2.72
CA ASN A 98 2.81 -19.09 -2.31
C ASN A 98 1.70 -19.12 -3.37
N PRO A 99 0.40 -19.09 -2.96
CA PRO A 99 -0.72 -19.01 -3.89
C PRO A 99 -0.56 -17.85 -4.88
N GLY A 100 -0.99 -18.07 -6.12
CA GLY A 100 -0.96 -17.05 -7.17
C GLY A 100 0.31 -16.99 -8.02
N TYR A 101 1.28 -17.90 -7.79
CA TYR A 101 2.54 -18.00 -8.55
C TYR A 101 2.79 -19.38 -9.13
#